data_358e9710b6bfdf62169fa1a514899b42
#
_entry.id   358e9710b6bfdf62169fa1a514899b42
#
_cell.length_a   1.000
_cell.length_b   1.000
_cell.length_c   1.000
_cell.angle_alpha   90.00
_cell.angle_beta   90.00
_cell.angle_gamma   90.00
#
_symmetry.space_group_name_H-M   'P 1'
#
loop_
_entity.id
_entity.type
_entity.pdbx_description
1 polymer ?
#
loop_
_entity_poly.entity_id
_entity_poly.type
_entity_poly.pdbx_seq_one_letter_code
_entity_poly.pdbx_strand_id
1 'polypeptide(L)'
;MATVPVTIPIYPAKPGHTGFEYLSTKKDELVGWARKFSLFPYPFVTACCAMEFMAVSSTPYDTDRFGAALPRFSPRQSDLLMVVGTVTHKQAPILLKVYEQMCEPKWVMAFGACATSGGFYQNYAAVAGIDRIIPVDIYVPGCPPRPETVIDAIMKLQERIAGDHHPILTGDF
;
A
#
# COMPACT_ATOMS: atom_id res chain seq x y z
N MET A 1 24.69 8.23 9.38
CA MET A 1 23.42 7.56 9.06
C MET A 1 22.55 7.66 10.30
N ALA A 2 21.60 8.57 10.32
CA ALA A 2 20.69 8.76 11.46
C ALA A 2 19.48 7.84 11.24
N THR A 3 19.34 6.83 12.09
CA THR A 3 18.14 5.99 12.18
C THR A 3 17.04 6.82 12.81
N VAL A 4 16.02 7.17 12.03
CA VAL A 4 14.80 7.78 12.55
C VAL A 4 14.03 6.68 13.31
N PRO A 5 13.80 6.82 14.62
CA PRO A 5 12.99 5.84 15.35
C PRO A 5 11.55 5.90 14.86
N VAL A 6 11.05 4.80 14.30
CA VAL A 6 9.63 4.63 14.00
C VAL A 6 8.89 4.47 15.33
N THR A 7 8.37 5.57 15.82
CA THR A 7 7.50 5.55 17.01
C THR A 7 6.09 5.20 16.54
N ILE A 8 5.68 3.97 16.78
CA ILE A 8 4.29 3.55 16.56
C ILE A 8 3.46 4.24 17.67
N PRO A 9 2.50 5.12 17.34
CA PRO A 9 1.66 5.72 18.34
C PRO A 9 0.73 4.65 18.93
N ILE A 10 0.97 4.29 20.20
CA ILE A 10 0.04 3.47 20.99
C ILE A 10 -1.07 4.41 21.45
N TYR A 11 -2.23 4.33 20.85
CA TYR A 11 -3.41 5.07 21.30
C TYR A 11 -3.95 4.46 22.59
N PRO A 12 -4.03 5.22 23.70
CA PRO A 12 -4.63 4.73 24.93
C PRO A 12 -6.15 4.55 24.75
N ALA A 13 -6.65 3.40 25.18
CA ALA A 13 -8.08 3.14 25.24
C ALA A 13 -8.78 4.19 26.13
N LYS A 14 -9.76 4.92 25.59
CA LYS A 14 -10.53 5.91 26.34
C LYS A 14 -11.51 5.23 27.29
N PRO A 15 -11.56 5.58 28.56
CA PRO A 15 -12.57 5.04 29.50
C PRO A 15 -13.89 5.82 29.39
N GLY A 16 -15.01 5.12 29.29
CA GLY A 16 -16.36 5.65 29.41
C GLY A 16 -17.14 5.83 28.12
N HIS A 17 -17.80 4.76 27.65
CA HIS A 17 -18.63 4.80 26.45
C HIS A 17 -20.06 5.25 26.75
N THR A 18 -20.46 6.40 26.22
CA THR A 18 -21.89 6.78 26.10
C THR A 18 -22.52 6.03 24.91
N GLY A 19 -23.84 5.88 24.87
CA GLY A 19 -24.53 5.15 23.80
C GLY A 19 -24.25 5.70 22.39
N PHE A 20 -23.88 6.98 22.29
CA PHE A 20 -23.49 7.63 21.03
C PHE A 20 -22.10 7.16 20.56
N GLU A 21 -21.15 6.99 21.47
CA GLU A 21 -19.81 6.45 21.16
C GLU A 21 -19.89 4.99 20.67
N TYR A 22 -20.80 4.19 21.21
CA TYR A 22 -21.03 2.83 20.74
C TYR A 22 -21.51 2.78 19.27
N LEU A 23 -22.36 3.72 18.86
CA LEU A 23 -22.82 3.83 17.46
C LEU A 23 -21.69 4.29 16.53
N SER A 24 -20.84 5.22 16.95
CA SER A 24 -19.68 5.67 16.16
C SER A 24 -18.64 4.57 16.03
N THR A 25 -18.35 3.81 17.08
CA THR A 25 -17.41 2.67 17.05
C THR A 25 -17.87 1.60 16.06
N LYS A 26 -19.15 1.23 16.05
CA LYS A 26 -19.69 0.29 15.06
C LYS A 26 -19.63 0.79 13.61
N LYS A 27 -19.81 2.10 13.42
CA LYS A 27 -19.66 2.74 12.10
C LYS A 27 -18.23 2.64 11.63
N ASP A 28 -17.25 2.90 12.50
CA ASP A 28 -15.82 2.86 12.15
C ASP A 28 -15.36 1.43 11.83
N GLU A 29 -15.83 0.45 12.58
CA GLU A 29 -15.59 -0.98 12.29
C GLU A 29 -16.18 -1.38 10.92
N LEU A 30 -17.40 -0.94 10.61
CA LEU A 30 -18.05 -1.23 9.34
C LEU A 30 -17.31 -0.59 8.17
N VAL A 31 -16.86 0.66 8.32
CA VAL A 31 -16.09 1.38 7.30
C VAL A 31 -14.72 0.74 7.12
N GLY A 32 -14.05 0.36 8.20
CA GLY A 32 -12.78 -0.37 8.18
C GLY A 32 -12.91 -1.71 7.44
N TRP A 33 -13.98 -2.46 7.73
CA TRP A 33 -14.29 -3.70 7.03
C TRP A 33 -14.54 -3.47 5.54
N ALA A 34 -15.32 -2.46 5.17
CA ALA A 34 -15.60 -2.14 3.78
C ALA A 34 -14.33 -1.75 3.00
N ARG A 35 -13.47 -0.92 3.60
CA ARG A 35 -12.18 -0.53 3.00
C ARG A 35 -11.22 -1.70 2.84
N LYS A 36 -11.18 -2.60 3.82
CA LYS A 36 -10.35 -3.80 3.80
C LYS A 36 -10.61 -4.64 2.54
N PHE A 37 -11.86 -4.80 2.13
CA PHE A 37 -12.26 -5.64 1.01
C PHE A 37 -12.57 -4.85 -0.28
N SER A 38 -12.19 -3.58 -0.35
CA SER A 38 -12.41 -2.70 -1.51
C SER A 38 -11.14 -1.95 -1.89
N LEU A 39 -10.04 -2.68 -2.07
CA LEU A 39 -8.78 -2.11 -2.53
C LEU A 39 -8.72 -2.07 -4.05
N PHE A 40 -8.42 -0.89 -4.60
CA PHE A 40 -8.21 -0.69 -6.03
C PHE A 40 -6.74 -0.39 -6.30
N PRO A 41 -5.96 -1.38 -6.75
CA PRO A 41 -4.53 -1.18 -7.02
C PRO A 41 -4.30 -0.31 -8.25
N TYR A 42 -3.40 0.66 -8.12
CA TYR A 42 -2.75 1.35 -9.22
C TYR A 42 -1.37 0.70 -9.45
N PRO A 43 -1.18 -0.04 -10.53
CA PRO A 43 0.10 -0.66 -10.83
C PRO A 43 1.03 0.31 -11.53
N PHE A 44 2.08 0.76 -10.83
CA PHE A 44 3.22 1.45 -11.44
C PHE A 44 4.26 0.40 -11.83
N VAL A 45 4.14 -0.11 -13.04
CA VAL A 45 4.85 -1.31 -13.51
C VAL A 45 6.04 -0.91 -14.38
N THR A 46 7.25 -1.36 -14.04
CA THR A 46 8.49 -0.90 -14.70
C THR A 46 9.48 -1.98 -15.01
N ALA A 47 9.52 -3.16 -14.57
CA ALA A 47 10.60 -4.13 -14.82
C ALA A 47 10.09 -5.57 -14.83
N CYS A 48 10.98 -6.54 -14.62
CA CYS A 48 10.65 -7.96 -14.65
C CYS A 48 9.56 -8.37 -13.63
N CYS A 49 9.41 -7.65 -12.52
CA CYS A 49 8.31 -7.84 -11.58
C CYS A 49 6.91 -7.60 -12.21
N ALA A 50 6.86 -6.91 -13.38
CA ALA A 50 5.64 -6.75 -14.15
C ALA A 50 5.01 -8.07 -14.56
N MET A 51 5.84 -9.02 -14.96
CA MET A 51 5.37 -10.35 -15.37
C MET A 51 4.80 -11.11 -14.16
N GLU A 52 5.41 -10.97 -13.01
CA GLU A 52 4.90 -11.57 -11.77
C GLU A 52 3.61 -10.90 -11.31
N PHE A 53 3.49 -9.58 -11.46
CA PHE A 53 2.23 -8.87 -11.23
C PHE A 53 1.10 -9.42 -12.14
N MET A 54 1.40 -9.68 -13.42
CA MET A 54 0.43 -10.33 -14.31
C MET A 54 0.07 -11.75 -13.84
N ALA A 55 1.05 -12.50 -13.34
CA ALA A 55 0.82 -13.84 -12.79
C ALA A 55 -0.08 -13.79 -11.54
N VAL A 56 0.13 -12.82 -10.65
CA VAL A 56 -0.71 -12.59 -9.46
C VAL A 56 -2.15 -12.25 -9.83
N SER A 57 -2.33 -11.49 -10.92
CA SER A 57 -3.65 -11.12 -11.44
C SER A 57 -4.30 -12.20 -12.33
N SER A 58 -3.60 -13.32 -12.55
CA SER A 58 -4.11 -14.40 -13.39
C SER A 58 -5.03 -15.34 -12.63
N THR A 59 -5.81 -16.13 -13.36
CA THR A 59 -6.85 -17.04 -12.84
C THR A 59 -6.41 -17.95 -11.68
N PRO A 60 -5.19 -18.52 -11.62
CA PRO A 60 -4.80 -19.40 -10.50
C PRO A 60 -4.70 -18.67 -9.16
N TYR A 61 -4.29 -17.42 -9.15
CA TYR A 61 -4.02 -16.66 -7.94
C TYR A 61 -5.11 -15.65 -7.62
N ASP A 62 -5.63 -14.97 -8.60
CA ASP A 62 -6.75 -14.04 -8.61
C ASP A 62 -6.93 -13.23 -7.30
N THR A 63 -6.41 -12.02 -7.31
CA THR A 63 -6.48 -11.11 -6.15
C THR A 63 -7.87 -10.57 -5.88
N ASP A 64 -8.81 -10.71 -6.82
CA ASP A 64 -10.19 -10.24 -6.66
C ASP A 64 -10.90 -10.94 -5.50
N ARG A 65 -10.65 -12.22 -5.29
CA ARG A 65 -11.20 -12.99 -4.16
C ARG A 65 -10.72 -12.50 -2.79
N PHE A 66 -9.62 -11.74 -2.75
CA PHE A 66 -9.10 -11.12 -1.53
C PHE A 66 -9.53 -9.65 -1.39
N GLY A 67 -10.37 -9.14 -2.29
CA GLY A 67 -10.86 -7.77 -2.26
C GLY A 67 -9.87 -6.73 -2.79
N ALA A 68 -8.80 -7.17 -3.47
CA ALA A 68 -7.87 -6.31 -4.20
C ALA A 68 -8.15 -6.44 -5.70
N ALA A 69 -9.34 -5.97 -6.09
CA ALA A 69 -9.92 -6.14 -7.40
C ALA A 69 -9.16 -5.36 -8.50
N LEU A 70 -9.75 -5.36 -9.65
CA LEU A 70 -9.36 -4.80 -10.94
C LEU A 70 -8.39 -3.61 -10.85
N PRO A 71 -7.19 -3.70 -11.45
CA PRO A 71 -6.24 -2.60 -11.50
C PRO A 71 -6.85 -1.34 -12.12
N ARG A 72 -6.71 -0.21 -11.47
CA ARG A 72 -7.15 1.10 -11.96
C ARG A 72 -5.94 1.90 -12.42
N PHE A 73 -5.93 2.30 -13.69
CA PHE A 73 -4.86 3.13 -14.26
C PHE A 73 -5.11 4.63 -14.11
N SER A 74 -6.09 5.01 -13.30
CA SER A 74 -6.34 6.38 -12.89
C SER A 74 -5.98 6.56 -11.41
N PRO A 75 -5.00 7.39 -11.06
CA PRO A 75 -4.58 7.60 -9.67
C PRO A 75 -5.74 8.07 -8.77
N ARG A 76 -6.67 8.83 -9.32
CA ARG A 76 -7.81 9.37 -8.58
C ARG A 76 -8.90 8.33 -8.24
N GLN A 77 -8.82 7.14 -8.81
CA GLN A 77 -9.78 6.05 -8.63
C GLN A 77 -9.14 4.84 -7.95
N SER A 78 -7.93 4.98 -7.43
CA SER A 78 -7.17 3.91 -6.81
C SER A 78 -6.73 4.30 -5.40
N ASP A 79 -6.69 3.31 -4.53
CA ASP A 79 -6.38 3.46 -3.12
C ASP A 79 -5.02 2.84 -2.76
N LEU A 80 -4.58 1.84 -3.52
CA LEU A 80 -3.32 1.14 -3.32
C LEU A 80 -2.35 1.40 -4.46
N LEU A 81 -1.26 2.11 -4.21
CA LEU A 81 -0.17 2.28 -5.16
C LEU A 81 0.79 1.09 -5.07
N MET A 82 0.81 0.25 -6.09
CA MET A 82 1.77 -0.84 -6.21
C MET A 82 2.93 -0.41 -7.09
N VAL A 83 4.10 -0.16 -6.49
CA VAL A 83 5.32 0.14 -7.24
C VAL A 83 6.05 -1.15 -7.54
N VAL A 84 5.96 -1.58 -8.80
CA VAL A 84 6.36 -2.91 -9.25
C VAL A 84 7.66 -2.82 -10.04
N GLY A 85 8.77 -3.18 -9.40
CA GLY A 85 10.08 -3.27 -10.04
C GLY A 85 10.99 -2.07 -9.84
N THR A 86 11.91 -1.85 -10.77
CA THR A 86 12.96 -0.84 -10.68
C THR A 86 12.44 0.55 -11.04
N VAL A 87 12.69 1.54 -10.20
CA VAL A 87 12.38 2.94 -10.46
C VAL A 87 13.69 3.67 -10.80
N THR A 88 13.72 4.35 -11.93
CA THR A 88 14.86 5.19 -12.33
C THR A 88 14.72 6.61 -11.80
N HIS A 89 15.83 7.35 -11.70
CA HIS A 89 15.81 8.77 -11.33
C HIS A 89 14.91 9.62 -12.24
N LYS A 90 14.79 9.21 -13.51
CA LYS A 90 13.90 9.87 -14.47
C LYS A 90 12.41 9.60 -14.18
N GLN A 91 12.08 8.44 -13.63
CA GLN A 91 10.72 8.05 -13.26
C GLN A 91 10.31 8.52 -11.86
N ALA A 92 11.27 8.80 -11.00
CA ALA A 92 11.01 9.24 -9.62
C ALA A 92 10.05 10.45 -9.52
N PRO A 93 10.22 11.54 -10.29
CA PRO A 93 9.29 12.66 -10.25
C PRO A 93 7.89 12.32 -10.78
N ILE A 94 7.80 11.34 -11.69
CA ILE A 94 6.50 10.86 -12.20
C ILE A 94 5.78 10.07 -11.12
N LEU A 95 6.50 9.18 -10.43
CA LEU A 95 5.96 8.41 -9.31
C LEU A 95 5.41 9.33 -8.20
N LEU A 96 6.17 10.38 -7.85
CA LEU A 96 5.72 11.36 -6.87
C LEU A 96 4.42 12.05 -7.31
N LYS A 97 4.33 12.49 -8.58
CA LYS A 97 3.11 13.09 -9.11
C LYS A 97 1.91 12.15 -9.12
N VAL A 98 2.13 10.86 -9.39
CA VAL A 98 1.07 9.85 -9.31
C VAL A 98 0.58 9.71 -7.87
N TYR A 99 1.50 9.65 -6.91
CA TYR A 99 1.19 9.57 -5.49
C TYR A 99 0.39 10.79 -4.98
N GLU A 100 0.77 11.99 -5.41
CA GLU A 100 0.07 13.24 -5.06
C GLU A 100 -1.36 13.30 -5.63
N GLN A 101 -1.61 12.65 -6.77
CA GLN A 101 -2.94 12.62 -7.41
C GLN A 101 -3.89 11.59 -6.79
N MET A 102 -3.40 10.67 -5.98
CA MET A 102 -4.23 9.70 -5.28
C MET A 102 -4.98 10.37 -4.13
N CYS A 103 -6.25 9.99 -3.98
CA CYS A 103 -7.09 10.46 -2.88
C CYS A 103 -6.73 9.75 -1.56
N GLU A 104 -6.97 10.43 -0.45
CA GLU A 104 -6.89 9.81 0.88
C GLU A 104 -8.17 9.01 1.20
N PRO A 105 -8.09 7.87 1.88
CA PRO A 105 -6.88 7.19 2.34
C PRO A 105 -6.15 6.45 1.20
N LYS A 106 -4.82 6.42 1.23
CA LYS A 106 -3.98 5.76 0.23
C LYS A 106 -2.87 4.96 0.90
N TRP A 107 -2.50 3.86 0.28
CA TRP A 107 -1.46 2.96 0.75
C TRP A 107 -0.44 2.69 -0.35
N VAL A 108 0.80 2.42 0.03
CA VAL A 108 1.90 2.18 -0.90
C VAL A 108 2.54 0.82 -0.63
N MET A 109 2.62 0.01 -1.66
CA MET A 109 3.29 -1.28 -1.65
C MET A 109 4.56 -1.25 -2.50
N ALA A 110 5.71 -1.53 -1.90
CA ALA A 110 6.96 -1.76 -2.61
C ALA A 110 7.04 -3.22 -3.06
N PHE A 111 6.89 -3.47 -4.36
CA PHE A 111 6.85 -4.80 -4.94
C PHE A 111 8.22 -5.19 -5.49
N GLY A 112 8.87 -6.12 -4.82
CA GLY A 112 10.15 -6.68 -5.19
C GLY A 112 11.37 -5.95 -4.63
N ALA A 113 12.53 -6.59 -4.72
CA ALA A 113 13.77 -6.10 -4.14
C ALA A 113 14.22 -4.75 -4.71
N CYS A 114 13.95 -4.48 -5.99
CA CYS A 114 14.32 -3.22 -6.64
C CYS A 114 13.54 -2.03 -6.06
N ALA A 115 12.24 -2.17 -5.86
CA ALA A 115 11.41 -1.14 -5.23
C ALA A 115 11.75 -0.97 -3.75
N THR A 116 12.12 -2.06 -3.06
CA THR A 116 12.41 -2.06 -1.62
C THR A 116 13.74 -1.41 -1.29
N SER A 117 14.83 -1.79 -1.98
CA SER A 117 16.20 -1.37 -1.63
C SER A 117 17.10 -1.07 -2.82
N GLY A 118 16.55 -1.07 -4.04
CA GLY A 118 17.34 -1.05 -5.28
C GLY A 118 17.85 -2.44 -5.68
N GLY A 119 17.84 -3.40 -4.75
CA GLY A 119 18.17 -4.78 -4.98
C GLY A 119 19.52 -4.98 -5.66
N PHE A 120 19.53 -5.87 -6.64
CA PHE A 120 20.70 -6.23 -7.43
C PHE A 120 21.14 -5.11 -8.40
N TYR A 121 20.25 -4.21 -8.78
CA TYR A 121 20.49 -3.18 -9.80
C TYR A 121 20.82 -1.80 -9.19
N GLN A 122 21.58 -1.75 -8.11
CA GLN A 122 22.05 -0.48 -7.56
C GLN A 122 23.09 0.15 -8.49
N ASN A 123 22.69 1.19 -9.20
CA ASN A 123 23.55 1.96 -10.09
C ASN A 123 23.14 3.44 -10.08
N TYR A 124 23.89 4.27 -10.80
CA TYR A 124 23.67 5.71 -10.88
C TYR A 124 22.32 6.10 -11.55
N ALA A 125 21.70 5.20 -12.29
CA ALA A 125 20.43 5.46 -13.01
C ALA A 125 19.19 5.05 -12.21
N ALA A 126 19.30 4.11 -11.27
CA ALA A 126 18.22 3.57 -10.48
C ALA A 126 18.17 4.14 -9.06
N VAL A 127 16.97 4.35 -8.56
CA VAL A 127 16.74 4.77 -7.18
C VAL A 127 16.85 3.56 -6.26
N ALA A 128 17.68 3.65 -5.25
CA ALA A 128 17.88 2.59 -4.26
C ALA A 128 16.79 2.65 -3.17
N GLY A 129 15.60 2.10 -3.50
CA GLY A 129 14.42 2.10 -2.63
C GLY A 129 13.48 3.29 -2.89
N ILE A 130 12.18 2.98 -2.98
CA ILE A 130 11.14 4.01 -3.23
C ILE A 130 10.78 4.79 -1.96
N ASP A 131 11.16 4.29 -0.80
CA ASP A 131 11.03 4.95 0.51
C ASP A 131 11.74 6.31 0.58
N ARG A 132 12.68 6.55 -0.32
CA ARG A 132 13.36 7.84 -0.50
C ARG A 132 12.52 8.89 -1.23
N ILE A 133 11.45 8.45 -1.89
CA ILE A 133 10.59 9.31 -2.73
C ILE A 133 9.22 9.49 -2.08
N ILE A 134 8.61 8.38 -1.64
CA ILE A 134 7.26 8.31 -1.07
C ILE A 134 7.25 7.40 0.15
N PRO A 135 6.36 7.63 1.13
CA PRO A 135 6.20 6.72 2.26
C PRO A 135 5.70 5.36 1.79
N VAL A 136 6.20 4.29 2.41
CA VAL A 136 5.86 2.91 2.06
C VAL A 136 5.19 2.23 3.25
N ASP A 137 4.02 1.61 3.02
CA ASP A 137 3.26 0.91 4.04
C ASP A 137 3.66 -0.55 4.16
N ILE A 138 3.95 -1.19 3.03
CA ILE A 138 4.32 -2.60 3.01
C ILE A 138 5.38 -2.91 1.97
N TYR A 139 6.30 -3.81 2.33
CA TYR A 139 7.38 -4.29 1.46
C TYR A 139 7.17 -5.75 1.12
N VAL A 140 7.28 -6.07 -0.17
CA VAL A 140 7.17 -7.45 -0.69
C VAL A 140 8.54 -7.91 -1.15
N PRO A 141 9.26 -8.74 -0.39
CA PRO A 141 10.58 -9.21 -0.77
C PRO A 141 10.52 -10.24 -1.89
N GLY A 142 11.52 -10.21 -2.77
CA GLY A 142 11.68 -11.17 -3.86
C GLY A 142 12.27 -10.51 -5.12
N CYS A 143 12.80 -11.34 -6.03
CA CYS A 143 13.38 -10.84 -7.28
C CYS A 143 13.11 -11.83 -8.44
N PRO A 144 11.89 -11.86 -8.97
CA PRO A 144 10.62 -11.31 -8.48
C PRO A 144 10.06 -12.06 -7.25
N PRO A 145 9.18 -11.46 -6.46
CA PRO A 145 8.46 -12.16 -5.40
C PRO A 145 7.44 -13.12 -5.99
N ARG A 146 7.24 -14.25 -5.34
CA ARG A 146 6.21 -15.21 -5.75
C ARG A 146 4.80 -14.64 -5.54
N PRO A 147 3.80 -15.07 -6.34
CA PRO A 147 2.42 -14.63 -6.20
C PRO A 147 1.86 -14.80 -4.80
N GLU A 148 2.19 -15.90 -4.13
CA GLU A 148 1.74 -16.19 -2.77
C GLU A 148 2.26 -15.14 -1.77
N THR A 149 3.51 -14.68 -1.96
CA THR A 149 4.10 -13.64 -1.10
C THR A 149 3.39 -12.30 -1.29
N VAL A 150 2.95 -12.00 -2.51
CA VAL A 150 2.19 -10.78 -2.81
C VAL A 150 0.81 -10.83 -2.17
N ILE A 151 0.13 -11.96 -2.27
CA ILE A 151 -1.18 -12.18 -1.64
C ILE A 151 -1.07 -12.07 -0.10
N ASP A 152 -0.05 -12.69 0.50
CA ASP A 152 0.22 -12.57 1.95
C ASP A 152 0.45 -11.10 2.36
N ALA A 153 1.17 -10.33 1.54
CA ALA A 153 1.36 -8.90 1.77
C ALA A 153 0.05 -8.11 1.68
N ILE A 154 -0.81 -8.42 0.70
CA ILE A 154 -2.14 -7.80 0.58
C ILE A 154 -2.97 -8.11 1.84
N MET A 155 -2.98 -9.35 2.30
CA MET A 155 -3.71 -9.75 3.51
C MET A 155 -3.20 -9.00 4.76
N LYS A 156 -1.87 -8.89 4.93
CA LYS A 156 -1.27 -8.11 6.02
C LYS A 156 -1.61 -6.62 5.94
N LEU A 157 -1.63 -6.06 4.75
CA LEU A 157 -2.06 -4.68 4.55
C LEU A 157 -3.53 -4.51 4.95
N GLN A 158 -4.38 -5.44 4.57
CA GLN A 158 -5.79 -5.44 4.93
C GLN A 158 -6.04 -5.51 6.45
N GLU A 159 -5.24 -6.28 7.18
CA GLU A 159 -5.29 -6.33 8.65
C GLU A 159 -4.90 -4.97 9.25
N ARG A 160 -3.89 -4.32 8.69
CA ARG A 160 -3.48 -2.98 9.10
C ARG A 160 -4.57 -1.95 8.84
N ILE A 161 -5.19 -1.97 7.67
CA ILE A 161 -6.31 -1.08 7.31
C ILE A 161 -7.51 -1.25 8.25
N ALA A 162 -7.80 -2.48 8.67
CA ALA A 162 -8.88 -2.74 9.61
C ALA A 162 -8.59 -2.20 11.02
N GLY A 163 -7.31 -2.09 11.40
CA GLY A 163 -6.88 -1.55 12.70
C GLY A 163 -6.66 -0.04 12.72
N ASP A 164 -6.51 0.59 11.57
CA ASP A 164 -6.25 2.02 11.46
C ASP A 164 -7.57 2.82 11.52
N HIS A 165 -7.78 3.51 12.66
CA HIS A 165 -8.76 4.58 12.75
C HIS A 165 -8.26 5.80 11.96
N HIS A 166 -8.69 5.93 10.72
CA HIS A 166 -8.28 7.05 9.88
C HIS A 166 -8.95 8.35 10.34
N PRO A 167 -8.20 9.46 10.52
CA PRO A 167 -8.71 10.71 11.11
C PRO A 167 -9.82 11.41 10.30
N ILE A 168 -10.06 11.02 9.06
CA ILE A 168 -11.14 11.59 8.23
C ILE A 168 -12.54 11.37 8.83
N LEU A 169 -12.72 10.38 9.71
CA LEU A 169 -14.00 10.08 10.34
C LEU A 169 -14.16 10.75 11.72
N THR A 170 -13.09 11.26 12.29
CA THR A 170 -13.12 11.93 13.60
C THR A 170 -13.39 13.42 13.54
N GLY A 171 -13.44 14.01 12.33
CA GLY A 171 -13.79 15.43 12.15
C GLY A 171 -12.78 16.43 12.72
N ASP A 172 -11.58 15.99 13.05
CA ASP A 172 -10.48 16.85 13.48
C ASP A 172 -9.80 17.46 12.23
N PHE A 173 -10.33 18.59 11.79
CA PHE A 173 -9.72 19.50 10.81
C PHE A 173 -8.98 20.61 11.53
#